data_07486ae30d4232e9611cde5f933ccb3e
#
_entry.id   07486ae30d4232e9611cde5f933ccb3e
#
_cell.length_a   1.000
_cell.length_b   1.000
_cell.length_c   1.000
_cell.angle_alpha   90.00
_cell.angle_beta   90.00
_cell.angle_gamma   90.00
#
_symmetry.space_group_name_H-M   'P 1'
#
loop_
_entity.id
_entity.type
_entity.pdbx_description
1 polymer ?
#
loop_
_entity_poly.entity_id
_entity_poly.type
_entity_poly.pdbx_seq_one_letter_code
_entity_poly.pdbx_strand_id
1 'polypeptide(L)'
;MINEFDTIAAIATAVSNAGIGIIRISGSEAMEILAKIFEPYNKKVDVYQLENHRLYYGNIKDGEEVVDECIVLIMKGPHSYTKEDVVEIDCHGGVTVVYKVLNLVLKNGARAAEPGEFTKRAFLNGRIDLSQAEAVMDLIDSKNEMARKNSMTQLKGGLSDRIKQLREEIIYQIAFIESALDDPEHYSFCLLYTSPSP
;
A
#
# COMPACT_ATOMS: atom_id res chain seq x y z
N MET A 1 11.07 -0.58 -21.08
CA MET A 1 9.67 -0.73 -20.68
C MET A 1 9.69 -1.31 -19.29
N ILE A 2 9.16 -0.60 -18.29
CA ILE A 2 9.01 -1.12 -16.93
C ILE A 2 7.94 -2.19 -17.01
N ASN A 3 8.27 -3.40 -16.60
CA ASN A 3 7.30 -4.50 -16.56
C ASN A 3 6.43 -4.27 -15.31
N GLU A 4 5.14 -3.98 -15.46
CA GLU A 4 4.22 -3.70 -14.34
C GLU A 4 4.06 -4.89 -13.37
N PHE A 5 4.61 -6.05 -13.71
CA PHE A 5 4.53 -7.28 -12.92
C PHE A 5 5.87 -7.69 -12.26
N ASP A 6 6.91 -6.84 -12.33
CA ASP A 6 8.19 -7.14 -11.70
C ASP A 6 8.13 -6.95 -10.17
N THR A 7 9.02 -7.65 -9.46
CA THR A 7 9.15 -7.47 -8.00
C THR A 7 10.07 -6.30 -7.70
N ILE A 8 9.60 -5.37 -6.88
CA ILE A 8 10.32 -4.16 -6.49
C ILE A 8 10.76 -4.19 -5.04
N ALA A 9 11.85 -3.47 -4.74
CA ALA A 9 12.32 -3.29 -3.38
C ALA A 9 12.85 -1.88 -3.13
N ALA A 10 12.67 -1.39 -1.91
CA ALA A 10 13.25 -0.14 -1.44
C ALA A 10 13.46 -0.14 0.07
N ILE A 11 14.30 0.81 0.55
CA ILE A 11 14.39 1.16 1.94
C ILE A 11 13.12 1.97 2.29
N ALA A 12 12.35 1.49 3.25
CA ALA A 12 11.08 2.10 3.67
C ALA A 12 11.23 3.10 4.85
N THR A 13 12.38 3.14 5.48
CA THR A 13 12.72 4.07 6.59
C THR A 13 13.68 5.16 6.12
N ALA A 14 13.82 6.23 6.92
CA ALA A 14 14.85 7.22 6.67
C ALA A 14 16.25 6.58 6.72
N VAL A 15 17.11 6.92 5.75
CA VAL A 15 18.50 6.43 5.71
C VAL A 15 19.34 7.27 6.66
N SER A 16 19.49 6.80 7.88
CA SER A 16 20.30 7.41 8.94
C SER A 16 20.73 6.35 9.93
N ASN A 17 21.68 6.65 10.81
CA ASN A 17 22.01 5.74 11.91
C ASN A 17 20.82 5.66 12.89
N ALA A 18 20.07 4.58 12.81
CA ALA A 18 18.88 4.30 13.61
C ALA A 18 18.96 2.90 14.23
N GLY A 19 18.08 2.57 15.16
CA GLY A 19 18.01 1.21 15.72
C GLY A 19 17.50 0.18 14.72
N ILE A 20 16.61 0.60 13.80
CA ILE A 20 15.97 -0.27 12.82
C ILE A 20 15.97 0.40 11.44
N GLY A 21 16.27 -0.40 10.42
CA GLY A 21 16.04 -0.08 9.01
C GLY A 21 15.12 -1.13 8.37
N ILE A 22 14.19 -0.68 7.55
CA ILE A 22 13.20 -1.57 6.91
C ILE A 22 13.45 -1.59 5.41
N ILE A 23 13.64 -2.77 4.85
CA ILE A 23 13.61 -3.02 3.41
C ILE A 23 12.25 -3.64 3.07
N ARG A 24 11.51 -3.00 2.17
CA ARG A 24 10.23 -3.52 1.68
C ARG A 24 10.39 -4.08 0.28
N ILE A 25 9.84 -5.27 0.08
CA ILE A 25 9.78 -5.97 -1.20
C ILE A 25 8.30 -6.13 -1.56
N SER A 26 7.90 -5.90 -2.82
CA SER A 26 6.53 -6.12 -3.29
C SER A 26 6.53 -6.72 -4.68
N GLY A 27 5.74 -7.76 -4.90
CA GLY A 27 5.57 -8.44 -6.18
C GLY A 27 5.51 -9.95 -6.07
N SER A 28 5.28 -10.61 -7.19
CA SER A 28 5.05 -12.06 -7.26
C SER A 28 6.25 -12.91 -6.80
N GLU A 29 7.47 -12.38 -6.92
CA GLU A 29 8.70 -13.10 -6.53
C GLU A 29 9.21 -12.73 -5.12
N ALA A 30 8.44 -11.94 -4.36
CA ALA A 30 8.88 -11.46 -3.04
C ALA A 30 9.25 -12.62 -2.09
N MET A 31 8.45 -13.68 -2.06
CA MET A 31 8.71 -14.85 -1.24
C MET A 31 9.90 -15.69 -1.75
N GLU A 32 10.08 -15.79 -3.07
CA GLU A 32 11.21 -16.49 -3.67
C GLU A 32 12.53 -15.79 -3.37
N ILE A 33 12.56 -14.45 -3.48
CA ILE A 33 13.73 -13.64 -3.13
C ILE A 33 14.06 -13.80 -1.65
N LEU A 34 13.05 -13.73 -0.77
CA LEU A 34 13.25 -13.96 0.65
C LEU A 34 13.86 -15.33 0.94
N ALA A 35 13.35 -16.39 0.29
CA ALA A 35 13.82 -17.76 0.50
C ALA A 35 15.30 -17.97 0.15
N LYS A 36 15.84 -17.16 -0.78
CA LYS A 36 17.27 -17.21 -1.18
C LYS A 36 18.20 -16.56 -0.15
N ILE A 37 17.71 -15.64 0.67
CA ILE A 37 18.54 -14.79 1.52
C ILE A 37 18.24 -14.91 3.03
N PHE A 38 17.13 -15.50 3.41
CA PHE A 38 16.67 -15.57 4.80
C PHE A 38 16.76 -16.98 5.38
N GLU A 39 17.46 -17.13 6.50
CA GLU A 39 17.54 -18.35 7.30
C GLU A 39 16.77 -18.15 8.61
N PRO A 40 15.56 -18.75 8.77
CA PRO A 40 14.82 -18.66 10.02
C PRO A 40 15.62 -19.28 11.19
N TYR A 41 15.56 -18.66 12.35
CA TYR A 41 16.21 -19.19 13.56
C TYR A 41 15.66 -20.57 13.92
N ASN A 42 14.35 -20.76 13.76
CA ASN A 42 13.74 -22.08 13.84
C ASN A 42 13.89 -22.82 12.50
N LYS A 43 14.90 -23.66 12.40
CA LYS A 43 15.21 -24.45 11.19
C LYS A 43 14.12 -25.42 10.72
N LYS A 44 13.06 -25.62 11.50
CA LYS A 44 11.89 -26.42 11.08
C LYS A 44 10.88 -25.62 10.26
N VAL A 45 11.07 -24.32 10.15
CA VAL A 45 10.19 -23.41 9.41
C VAL A 45 10.68 -23.34 7.96
N ASP A 46 9.82 -23.73 7.05
CA ASP A 46 10.04 -23.56 5.61
C ASP A 46 9.63 -22.14 5.19
N VAL A 47 10.54 -21.41 4.55
CA VAL A 47 10.30 -20.02 4.12
C VAL A 47 9.12 -19.92 3.14
N TYR A 48 8.90 -20.94 2.32
CA TYR A 48 7.75 -20.97 1.38
C TYR A 48 6.40 -21.20 2.06
N GLN A 49 6.41 -21.71 3.32
CA GLN A 49 5.20 -22.01 4.09
C GLN A 49 4.94 -20.99 5.22
N LEU A 50 5.65 -19.84 5.20
CA LEU A 50 5.44 -18.78 6.16
C LEU A 50 3.98 -18.30 6.15
N GLU A 51 3.41 -18.15 7.35
CA GLU A 51 2.03 -17.71 7.52
C GLU A 51 1.90 -16.20 7.26
N ASN A 52 0.75 -15.81 6.72
CA ASN A 52 0.43 -14.41 6.47
C ASN A 52 0.30 -13.61 7.78
N HIS A 53 0.75 -12.35 7.77
CA HIS A 53 0.73 -11.42 8.91
C HIS A 53 1.44 -11.95 10.16
N ARG A 54 2.53 -12.71 9.96
CA ARG A 54 3.41 -13.18 11.03
C ARG A 54 4.83 -12.64 10.90
N LEU A 55 5.45 -12.48 12.04
CA LEU A 55 6.85 -12.11 12.20
C LEU A 55 7.71 -13.36 12.38
N TYR A 56 8.85 -13.39 11.69
CA TYR A 56 9.82 -14.46 11.78
C TYR A 56 11.19 -13.89 12.08
N TYR A 57 11.84 -14.45 13.08
CA TYR A 57 13.19 -14.07 13.48
C TYR A 57 14.21 -14.98 12.80
N GLY A 58 15.32 -14.40 12.31
CA GLY A 58 16.37 -15.15 11.64
C GLY A 58 17.49 -14.27 11.12
N ASN A 59 18.29 -14.83 10.24
CA ASN A 59 19.46 -14.19 9.66
C ASN A 59 19.25 -13.89 8.18
N ILE A 60 19.70 -12.73 7.72
CA ILE A 60 19.93 -12.46 6.30
C ILE A 60 21.35 -12.91 5.97
N LYS A 61 21.48 -13.70 4.89
CA LYS A 61 22.75 -14.32 4.46
C LYS A 61 23.04 -14.02 2.99
N ASP A 62 24.31 -13.78 2.68
CA ASP A 62 24.85 -13.81 1.31
C ASP A 62 25.78 -15.04 1.21
N GLY A 63 25.24 -16.16 0.74
CA GLY A 63 25.91 -17.45 0.78
C GLY A 63 26.12 -17.89 2.25
N GLU A 64 27.38 -18.07 2.65
CA GLU A 64 27.74 -18.47 4.01
C GLU A 64 27.89 -17.27 4.97
N GLU A 65 27.98 -16.05 4.46
CA GLU A 65 28.14 -14.85 5.28
C GLU A 65 26.79 -14.42 5.90
N VAL A 66 26.73 -14.29 7.22
CA VAL A 66 25.62 -13.65 7.90
C VAL A 66 25.78 -12.13 7.75
N VAL A 67 24.82 -11.50 7.05
CA VAL A 67 24.81 -10.07 6.81
C VAL A 67 24.23 -9.32 8.00
N ASP A 68 23.12 -9.82 8.54
CA ASP A 68 22.46 -9.25 9.71
C ASP A 68 21.48 -10.24 10.34
N GLU A 69 21.15 -10.01 11.59
CA GLU A 69 20.10 -10.70 12.34
C GLU A 69 18.86 -9.82 12.34
N CYS A 70 17.72 -10.34 11.88
CA CYS A 70 16.57 -9.52 11.54
C CYS A 70 15.23 -10.17 11.89
N ILE A 71 14.18 -9.35 11.81
CA ILE A 71 12.80 -9.80 11.83
C ILE A 71 12.26 -9.65 10.40
N VAL A 72 11.48 -10.63 9.94
CA VAL A 72 10.80 -10.59 8.65
C VAL A 72 9.29 -10.64 8.87
N LEU A 73 8.57 -9.71 8.26
CA LEU A 73 7.11 -9.67 8.23
C LEU A 73 6.62 -10.09 6.85
N ILE A 74 5.68 -11.02 6.82
CA ILE A 74 5.04 -11.52 5.59
C ILE A 74 3.62 -10.98 5.48
N MET A 75 3.29 -10.41 4.33
CA MET A 75 1.94 -9.94 3.98
C MET A 75 1.60 -10.45 2.58
N LYS A 76 0.84 -11.56 2.51
CA LYS A 76 0.43 -12.15 1.23
C LYS A 76 -0.75 -11.40 0.62
N GLY A 77 -0.73 -11.23 -0.69
CA GLY A 77 -1.85 -10.69 -1.45
C GLY A 77 -3.14 -11.48 -1.26
N PRO A 78 -4.31 -10.84 -1.31
CA PRO A 78 -4.53 -9.40 -1.50
C PRO A 78 -4.46 -8.57 -0.19
N HIS A 79 -4.10 -9.18 0.94
CA HIS A 79 -4.10 -8.54 2.27
C HIS A 79 -2.75 -7.88 2.58
N SER A 80 -2.29 -6.99 1.69
CA SER A 80 -1.04 -6.23 1.83
C SER A 80 -1.24 -4.77 1.42
N TYR A 81 -0.19 -3.95 1.54
CA TYR A 81 -0.27 -2.55 1.13
C TYR A 81 -0.51 -2.37 -0.37
N THR A 82 0.11 -3.18 -1.20
CA THR A 82 0.02 -3.12 -2.66
C THR A 82 -1.00 -4.09 -3.26
N LYS A 83 -1.64 -4.94 -2.46
CA LYS A 83 -2.38 -6.16 -2.83
C LYS A 83 -1.53 -7.24 -3.51
N GLU A 84 -0.23 -7.04 -3.63
CA GLU A 84 0.73 -8.07 -4.04
C GLU A 84 1.27 -8.80 -2.81
N ASP A 85 2.11 -9.82 -3.01
CA ASP A 85 2.91 -10.36 -1.91
C ASP A 85 3.93 -9.32 -1.47
N VAL A 86 3.94 -9.00 -0.18
CA VAL A 86 4.86 -8.02 0.42
C VAL A 86 5.65 -8.68 1.53
N VAL A 87 6.94 -8.42 1.52
CA VAL A 87 7.88 -8.81 2.58
C VAL A 87 8.53 -7.55 3.12
N GLU A 88 8.56 -7.41 4.44
CA GLU A 88 9.39 -6.40 5.12
C GLU A 88 10.49 -7.09 5.91
N ILE A 89 11.72 -6.63 5.71
CA ILE A 89 12.91 -7.09 6.43
C ILE A 89 13.33 -5.96 7.36
N ASP A 90 13.13 -6.17 8.65
CA ASP A 90 13.50 -5.25 9.71
C ASP A 90 14.91 -5.61 10.19
N CYS A 91 15.92 -4.96 9.63
CA CYS A 91 17.33 -5.14 9.96
C CYS A 91 17.84 -4.02 10.89
N HIS A 92 19.09 -4.12 11.35
CA HIS A 92 19.73 -3.02 12.06
C HIS A 92 19.86 -1.79 11.17
N GLY A 93 19.51 -0.61 11.73
CA GLY A 93 19.37 0.65 11.00
C GLY A 93 20.68 1.36 10.66
N GLY A 94 21.82 0.68 10.76
CA GLY A 94 23.10 1.21 10.28
C GLY A 94 23.09 1.35 8.76
N VAL A 95 23.49 2.52 8.23
CA VAL A 95 23.46 2.83 6.80
C VAL A 95 24.09 1.72 5.96
N THR A 96 25.25 1.21 6.37
CA THR A 96 25.96 0.12 5.67
C THR A 96 25.17 -1.17 5.63
N VAL A 97 24.52 -1.55 6.75
CA VAL A 97 23.71 -2.77 6.85
C VAL A 97 22.50 -2.68 5.94
N VAL A 98 21.74 -1.58 6.03
CA VAL A 98 20.53 -1.33 5.24
C VAL A 98 20.83 -1.42 3.74
N TYR A 99 21.91 -0.78 3.27
CA TYR A 99 22.31 -0.87 1.86
C TYR A 99 22.81 -2.26 1.47
N LYS A 100 23.50 -2.97 2.38
CA LYS A 100 23.96 -4.34 2.09
C LYS A 100 22.78 -5.29 1.91
N VAL A 101 21.76 -5.20 2.78
CA VAL A 101 20.52 -5.99 2.66
C VAL A 101 19.74 -5.60 1.41
N LEU A 102 19.55 -4.31 1.11
CA LEU A 102 18.89 -3.88 -0.13
C LEU A 102 19.61 -4.44 -1.37
N ASN A 103 20.94 -4.27 -1.46
CA ASN A 103 21.70 -4.76 -2.59
C ASN A 103 21.60 -6.28 -2.75
N LEU A 104 21.52 -7.02 -1.64
CA LEU A 104 21.34 -8.47 -1.68
C LEU A 104 19.95 -8.83 -2.24
N VAL A 105 18.89 -8.11 -1.85
CA VAL A 105 17.54 -8.28 -2.40
C VAL A 105 17.54 -8.00 -3.90
N LEU A 106 18.17 -6.90 -4.35
CA LEU A 106 18.26 -6.55 -5.77
C LEU A 106 19.06 -7.59 -6.58
N LYS A 107 20.17 -8.09 -6.03
CA LYS A 107 21.00 -9.17 -6.64
C LYS A 107 20.20 -10.46 -6.85
N ASN A 108 19.19 -10.72 -6.00
CA ASN A 108 18.37 -11.92 -6.06
C ASN A 108 17.10 -11.80 -6.89
N GLY A 109 16.88 -10.68 -7.61
CA GLY A 109 15.85 -10.56 -8.63
C GLY A 109 14.87 -9.40 -8.47
N ALA A 110 14.89 -8.69 -7.34
CA ALA A 110 14.10 -7.46 -7.23
C ALA A 110 14.72 -6.33 -8.06
N ARG A 111 13.87 -5.43 -8.56
CA ARG A 111 14.27 -4.12 -9.08
C ARG A 111 14.16 -3.05 -7.99
N ALA A 112 15.01 -2.04 -8.05
CA ALA A 112 14.82 -0.87 -7.19
C ALA A 112 13.50 -0.17 -7.52
N ALA A 113 12.70 0.11 -6.49
CA ALA A 113 11.43 0.82 -6.63
C ALA A 113 11.68 2.30 -6.99
N GLU A 114 10.81 2.85 -7.83
CA GLU A 114 10.76 4.30 -8.07
C GLU A 114 10.10 5.03 -6.88
N PRO A 115 10.36 6.33 -6.69
CA PRO A 115 9.66 7.13 -5.69
C PRO A 115 8.14 7.02 -5.84
N GLY A 116 7.44 6.67 -4.75
CA GLY A 116 5.99 6.51 -4.74
C GLY A 116 5.45 5.23 -5.39
N GLU A 117 6.30 4.32 -5.88
CA GLU A 117 5.86 3.16 -6.65
C GLU A 117 4.98 2.18 -5.85
N PHE A 118 5.23 1.98 -4.57
CA PHE A 118 4.34 1.14 -3.73
C PHE A 118 2.92 1.72 -3.66
N THR A 119 2.79 3.03 -3.52
CA THR A 119 1.48 3.72 -3.51
C THR A 119 0.81 3.68 -4.88
N LYS A 120 1.60 3.84 -5.96
CA LYS A 120 1.12 3.67 -7.35
C LYS A 120 0.55 2.26 -7.56
N ARG A 121 1.24 1.21 -7.11
CA ARG A 121 0.75 -0.19 -7.19
C ARG A 121 -0.50 -0.41 -6.35
N ALA A 122 -0.57 0.16 -5.14
CA ALA A 122 -1.78 0.12 -4.32
C ALA A 122 -2.99 0.74 -5.03
N PHE A 123 -2.79 1.83 -5.78
CA PHE A 123 -3.82 2.46 -6.62
C PHE A 123 -4.18 1.59 -7.83
N LEU A 124 -3.21 1.12 -8.61
CA LEU A 124 -3.43 0.27 -9.79
C LEU A 124 -4.15 -1.04 -9.45
N ASN A 125 -3.83 -1.64 -8.30
CA ASN A 125 -4.46 -2.84 -7.79
C ASN A 125 -5.80 -2.56 -7.09
N GLY A 126 -6.31 -1.33 -7.11
CA GLY A 126 -7.62 -0.95 -6.57
C GLY A 126 -7.73 -1.07 -5.04
N ARG A 127 -6.61 -0.93 -4.30
CA ARG A 127 -6.66 -0.83 -2.83
C ARG A 127 -7.09 0.55 -2.37
N ILE A 128 -6.59 1.57 -3.04
CA ILE A 128 -6.85 2.98 -2.76
C ILE A 128 -7.26 3.69 -4.06
N ASP A 129 -8.03 4.77 -3.96
CA ASP A 129 -8.32 5.66 -5.08
C ASP A 129 -7.22 6.72 -5.26
N LEU A 130 -7.33 7.53 -6.33
CA LEU A 130 -6.34 8.55 -6.63
C LEU A 130 -6.23 9.59 -5.52
N SER A 131 -7.36 10.02 -4.96
CA SER A 131 -7.36 11.02 -3.87
C SER A 131 -6.71 10.49 -2.59
N GLN A 132 -6.88 9.20 -2.32
CA GLN A 132 -6.21 8.53 -1.21
C GLN A 132 -4.70 8.37 -1.48
N ALA A 133 -4.30 8.11 -2.72
CA ALA A 133 -2.88 8.03 -3.10
C ALA A 133 -2.17 9.38 -2.92
N GLU A 134 -2.81 10.48 -3.31
CA GLU A 134 -2.31 11.84 -3.06
C GLU A 134 -2.22 12.15 -1.54
N ALA A 135 -3.25 11.75 -0.78
CA ALA A 135 -3.27 11.96 0.67
C ALA A 135 -2.15 11.23 1.42
N VAL A 136 -1.59 10.13 0.88
CA VAL A 136 -0.41 9.47 1.47
C VAL A 136 0.80 10.41 1.45
N MET A 137 1.05 11.10 0.33
CA MET A 137 2.16 12.05 0.22
C MET A 137 1.94 13.25 1.14
N ASP A 138 0.74 13.83 1.10
CA ASP A 138 0.38 14.97 1.96
C ASP A 138 0.50 14.64 3.45
N LEU A 139 0.19 13.41 3.84
CA LEU A 139 0.34 12.97 5.23
C LEU A 139 1.81 12.87 5.64
N ILE A 140 2.68 12.37 4.76
CA ILE A 140 4.13 12.26 5.01
C ILE A 140 4.76 13.66 5.10
N ASP A 141 4.35 14.58 4.23
CA ASP A 141 4.90 15.94 4.15
C ASP A 141 4.22 16.93 5.11
N SER A 142 3.23 16.49 5.89
CA SER A 142 2.44 17.36 6.76
C SER A 142 3.31 18.03 7.84
N LYS A 143 3.29 19.38 7.86
CA LYS A 143 4.09 20.19 8.78
C LYS A 143 3.35 20.68 10.03
N ASN A 144 2.03 20.43 10.08
CA ASN A 144 1.20 20.85 11.21
C ASN A 144 0.00 19.89 11.40
N GLU A 145 -0.63 19.99 12.57
CA GLU A 145 -1.71 19.09 12.97
C GLU A 145 -2.97 19.24 12.10
N MET A 146 -3.25 20.43 11.56
CA MET A 146 -4.41 20.65 10.68
C MET A 146 -4.19 19.93 9.34
N ALA A 147 -3.00 20.08 8.72
CA ALA A 147 -2.65 19.37 7.49
C ALA A 147 -2.75 17.86 7.69
N ARG A 148 -2.16 17.33 8.77
CA ARG A 148 -2.23 15.91 9.12
C ARG A 148 -3.68 15.40 9.23
N LYS A 149 -4.57 16.14 9.91
CA LYS A 149 -5.99 15.76 10.04
C LYS A 149 -6.71 15.75 8.70
N ASN A 150 -6.46 16.74 7.85
CA ASN A 150 -7.05 16.82 6.52
C ASN A 150 -6.61 15.63 5.65
N SER A 151 -5.30 15.38 5.58
CA SER A 151 -4.76 14.24 4.83
C SER A 151 -5.28 12.90 5.35
N MET A 152 -5.41 12.74 6.69
CA MET A 152 -6.02 11.55 7.29
C MET A 152 -7.50 11.37 6.92
N THR A 153 -8.27 12.46 6.83
CA THR A 153 -9.68 12.39 6.40
C THR A 153 -9.78 11.97 4.95
N GLN A 154 -8.93 12.53 4.10
CA GLN A 154 -8.87 12.19 2.68
C GLN A 154 -8.42 10.72 2.47
N LEU A 155 -7.39 10.28 3.21
CA LEU A 155 -6.89 8.89 3.17
C LEU A 155 -7.97 7.87 3.59
N LYS A 156 -8.88 8.24 4.49
CA LYS A 156 -10.04 7.41 4.88
C LYS A 156 -11.16 7.37 3.84
N GLY A 157 -11.00 8.05 2.69
CA GLY A 157 -11.99 8.05 1.61
C GLY A 157 -13.10 9.09 1.76
N GLY A 158 -12.94 10.10 2.62
CA GLY A 158 -13.99 11.09 2.88
C GLY A 158 -14.46 11.85 1.63
N LEU A 159 -13.59 12.09 0.65
CA LEU A 159 -13.97 12.68 -0.64
C LEU A 159 -14.75 11.68 -1.51
N SER A 160 -14.28 10.45 -1.60
CA SER A 160 -14.91 9.38 -2.37
C SER A 160 -16.33 9.09 -1.88
N ASP A 161 -16.53 9.08 -0.56
CA ASP A 161 -17.84 8.85 0.03
C ASP A 161 -18.83 9.99 -0.28
N ARG A 162 -18.38 11.24 -0.23
CA ARG A 162 -19.20 12.38 -0.63
C ARG A 162 -19.57 12.35 -2.11
N ILE A 163 -18.63 12.01 -2.98
CA ILE A 163 -18.89 11.86 -4.42
C ILE A 163 -19.92 10.74 -4.67
N LYS A 164 -19.81 9.62 -3.97
CA LYS A 164 -20.78 8.53 -4.06
C LYS A 164 -22.18 8.98 -3.64
N GLN A 165 -22.30 9.67 -2.51
CA GLN A 165 -23.58 10.21 -2.03
C GLN A 165 -24.22 11.16 -3.06
N LEU A 166 -23.44 12.12 -3.57
CA LEU A 166 -23.92 13.05 -4.61
C LEU A 166 -24.34 12.31 -5.88
N ARG A 167 -23.58 11.30 -6.29
CA ARG A 167 -23.92 10.48 -7.45
C ARG A 167 -25.24 9.73 -7.23
N GLU A 168 -25.45 9.15 -6.07
CA GLU A 168 -26.69 8.45 -5.73
C GLU A 168 -27.90 9.41 -5.73
N GLU A 169 -27.73 10.61 -5.17
CA GLU A 169 -28.76 11.65 -5.20
C GLU A 169 -29.09 12.06 -6.65
N ILE A 170 -28.10 12.27 -7.51
CA ILE A 170 -28.30 12.62 -8.92
C ILE A 170 -29.03 11.47 -9.65
N ILE A 171 -28.59 10.23 -9.47
CA ILE A 171 -29.22 9.05 -10.10
C ILE A 171 -30.69 8.95 -9.65
N TYR A 172 -30.96 9.15 -8.37
CA TYR A 172 -32.32 9.17 -7.85
C TYR A 172 -33.18 10.25 -8.51
N GLN A 173 -32.65 11.47 -8.67
CA GLN A 173 -33.38 12.57 -9.35
C GLN A 173 -33.60 12.28 -10.84
N ILE A 174 -32.64 11.67 -11.52
CA ILE A 174 -32.81 11.24 -12.92
C ILE A 174 -33.93 10.21 -13.03
N ALA A 175 -33.89 9.18 -12.20
CA ALA A 175 -34.94 8.14 -12.20
C ALA A 175 -36.32 8.70 -11.86
N PHE A 176 -36.39 9.66 -10.93
CA PHE A 176 -37.63 10.38 -10.60
C PHE A 176 -38.16 11.17 -11.79
N ILE A 177 -37.31 11.91 -12.49
CA ILE A 177 -37.70 12.68 -13.68
C ILE A 177 -38.16 11.75 -14.81
N GLU A 178 -37.45 10.64 -15.07
CA GLU A 178 -37.84 9.66 -16.07
C GLU A 178 -39.22 9.05 -15.74
N SER A 179 -39.44 8.65 -14.49
CA SER A 179 -40.75 8.14 -14.04
C SER A 179 -41.87 9.16 -14.18
N ALA A 180 -41.58 10.42 -13.88
CA ALA A 180 -42.56 11.51 -14.01
C ALA A 180 -42.86 11.88 -15.46
N LEU A 181 -41.94 11.65 -16.39
CA LEU A 181 -42.17 11.82 -17.83
C LEU A 181 -43.00 10.66 -18.41
N ASP A 182 -42.82 9.45 -17.88
CA ASP A 182 -43.57 8.28 -18.32
C ASP A 182 -45.02 8.27 -17.81
N ASP A 183 -45.27 8.79 -16.60
CA ASP A 183 -46.58 8.86 -15.96
C ASP A 183 -46.81 10.21 -15.26
N PRO A 184 -47.05 11.30 -16.02
CA PRO A 184 -47.13 12.66 -15.48
C PRO A 184 -48.34 12.92 -14.58
N GLU A 185 -49.38 12.08 -14.60
CA GLU A 185 -50.58 12.25 -13.78
C GLU A 185 -50.35 11.88 -12.30
N HIS A 186 -49.37 11.05 -12.01
CA HIS A 186 -49.07 10.57 -10.64
C HIS A 186 -47.92 11.30 -9.96
N TYR A 187 -47.20 12.20 -10.64
CA TYR A 187 -46.04 12.91 -10.09
C TYR A 187 -46.22 14.42 -10.03
N SER A 188 -45.89 15.01 -8.86
CA SER A 188 -45.89 16.45 -8.67
C SER A 188 -44.46 17.00 -8.76
N PHE A 189 -44.18 17.85 -9.72
CA PHE A 189 -42.87 18.48 -9.95
C PHE A 189 -42.51 19.58 -8.93
N CYS A 190 -43.32 19.80 -7.90
CA CYS A 190 -43.15 20.92 -6.96
C CYS A 190 -41.91 20.79 -6.03
N LEU A 191 -41.27 19.65 -5.93
CA LEU A 191 -40.18 19.38 -4.99
C LEU A 191 -38.76 19.75 -5.51
N LEU A 192 -38.61 19.97 -6.81
CA LEU A 192 -37.28 20.28 -7.38
C LEU A 192 -36.80 21.72 -7.12
N TYR A 193 -37.71 22.63 -6.77
CA TYR A 193 -37.39 24.05 -6.55
C TYR A 193 -37.20 24.46 -5.08
N THR A 194 -37.38 23.57 -4.13
CA THR A 194 -37.40 23.89 -2.69
C THR A 194 -36.25 23.29 -1.89
N SER A 195 -35.24 22.72 -2.55
CA SER A 195 -34.01 22.30 -1.85
C SER A 195 -33.23 23.56 -1.48
N PRO A 196 -33.01 23.87 -0.18
CA PRO A 196 -32.16 25.00 0.19
C PRO A 196 -30.77 24.78 -0.35
N SER A 197 -30.24 25.77 -1.07
CA SER A 197 -28.83 25.83 -1.45
C SER A 197 -27.97 25.74 -0.19
N PRO A 198 -26.88 24.96 -0.18
CA PRO A 198 -25.99 24.83 0.97
C PRO A 198 -25.31 26.14 1.33
#